data_8d3ba869c23e181a5b62e77d7caaaecd
#
_entry.id   8d3ba869c23e181a5b62e77d7caaaecd
#
_cell.length_a   1.000
_cell.length_b   1.000
_cell.length_c   1.000
_cell.angle_alpha   90.00
_cell.angle_beta   90.00
_cell.angle_gamma   90.00
#
_symmetry.space_group_name_H-M   'P 1'
#
loop_
_entity.id
_entity.type
_entity.pdbx_description
1 polymer ?
#
loop_
_entity_poly.entity_id
_entity_poly.type
_entity_poly.pdbx_seq_one_letter_code
_entity_poly.pdbx_strand_id
1 'polypeptide(L)'
;ILDLFCGTGTIAQMIATRKKDASVIGVDIASSAIQNAKESAEKNNIKNVQFHNLDIGDFLIQNPHLNQKINSIIIDPPRPGVSKKSIKKIIELDSDEIIYVSCNPSTQARDIKLLIEYGYTIKKFSIADQFPHTHHIETIFLLVKSIDNVS
;
A
#
# COMPACT_ATOMS: atom_id res chain seq x y z
N ILE A 1 9.47 3.20 -0.66
CA ILE A 1 8.01 3.13 -0.83
C ILE A 1 7.62 1.67 -0.87
N LEU A 2 6.55 1.31 -0.19
CA LEU A 2 6.04 -0.07 -0.12
C LEU A 2 4.63 -0.12 -0.71
N ASP A 3 4.41 -0.97 -1.73
CA ASP A 3 3.12 -1.20 -2.39
C ASP A 3 2.61 -2.59 -2.00
N LEU A 4 1.62 -2.63 -1.11
CA LEU A 4 1.04 -3.86 -0.57
C LEU A 4 -0.24 -4.23 -1.32
N PHE A 5 -0.40 -5.52 -1.64
CA PHE A 5 -1.42 -6.03 -2.57
C PHE A 5 -1.21 -5.47 -3.98
N CYS A 6 0.06 -5.43 -4.43
CA CYS A 6 0.45 -4.70 -5.65
C CYS A 6 -0.06 -5.33 -6.96
N GLY A 7 -0.59 -6.55 -6.93
CA GLY A 7 -1.05 -7.27 -8.12
C GLY A 7 0.03 -7.33 -9.19
N THR A 8 -0.29 -6.86 -10.40
CA THR A 8 0.64 -6.77 -11.54
C THR A 8 1.64 -5.61 -11.43
N GLY A 9 1.69 -4.92 -10.28
CA GLY A 9 2.66 -3.87 -9.98
C GLY A 9 2.44 -2.55 -10.71
N THR A 10 1.24 -2.26 -11.16
CA THR A 10 0.94 -1.05 -11.94
C THR A 10 1.26 0.22 -11.15
N ILE A 11 0.81 0.31 -9.89
CA ILE A 11 1.05 1.48 -9.04
C ILE A 11 2.54 1.58 -8.71
N ALA A 12 3.18 0.48 -8.28
CA ALA A 12 4.61 0.44 -7.97
C ALA A 12 5.48 0.91 -9.16
N GLN A 13 5.21 0.40 -10.37
CA GLN A 13 5.95 0.76 -11.57
C GLN A 13 5.73 2.23 -11.97
N MET A 14 4.50 2.72 -11.86
CA MET A 14 4.18 4.12 -12.14
C MET A 14 4.93 5.06 -11.20
N ILE A 15 5.00 4.73 -9.92
CA ILE A 15 5.74 5.52 -8.93
C ILE A 15 7.24 5.46 -9.21
N ALA A 16 7.80 4.26 -9.44
CA ALA A 16 9.21 4.07 -9.74
C ALA A 16 9.66 4.83 -11.00
N THR A 17 8.77 4.92 -12.00
CA THR A 17 9.03 5.67 -13.23
C THR A 17 9.09 7.18 -12.98
N ARG A 18 8.22 7.72 -12.10
CA ARG A 18 8.14 9.14 -11.80
C ARG A 18 9.14 9.61 -10.74
N LYS A 19 9.45 8.75 -9.76
CA LYS A 19 10.38 9.04 -8.66
C LYS A 19 11.65 8.19 -8.82
N LYS A 20 12.55 8.62 -9.68
CA LYS A 20 13.77 7.85 -10.04
C LYS A 20 14.69 7.56 -8.86
N ASP A 21 14.70 8.45 -7.84
CA ASP A 21 15.53 8.31 -6.64
C ASP A 21 14.86 7.48 -5.53
N ALA A 22 13.60 7.08 -5.72
CA ALA A 22 12.89 6.24 -4.75
C ALA A 22 13.15 4.76 -5.03
N SER A 23 13.37 3.98 -3.99
CA SER A 23 13.27 2.52 -4.03
C SER A 23 11.82 2.11 -3.77
N VAL A 24 11.25 1.28 -4.65
CA VAL A 24 9.88 0.80 -4.54
C VAL A 24 9.86 -0.71 -4.37
N ILE A 25 9.08 -1.20 -3.44
CA ILE A 25 8.91 -2.63 -3.17
C ILE A 25 7.42 -2.95 -3.33
N GLY A 26 7.09 -3.87 -4.25
CA GLY A 26 5.74 -4.41 -4.42
C GLY A 26 5.63 -5.80 -3.81
N VAL A 27 4.53 -6.06 -3.09
CA VAL A 27 4.29 -7.36 -2.45
C VAL A 27 2.87 -7.84 -2.77
N ASP A 28 2.77 -9.07 -3.24
CA ASP A 28 1.48 -9.74 -3.47
C ASP A 28 1.62 -11.26 -3.33
N ILE A 29 0.54 -11.91 -2.94
CA ILE A 29 0.49 -13.37 -2.80
C ILE A 29 0.29 -14.09 -4.15
N ALA A 30 -0.26 -13.40 -5.15
CA ALA A 30 -0.57 -13.98 -6.46
C ALA A 30 0.70 -14.13 -7.32
N SER A 31 1.22 -15.36 -7.44
CA SER A 31 2.47 -15.65 -8.15
C SER A 31 2.46 -15.22 -9.61
N SER A 32 1.35 -15.44 -10.32
CA SER A 32 1.20 -15.02 -11.71
C SER A 32 1.22 -13.50 -11.88
N ALA A 33 0.61 -12.77 -10.94
CA ALA A 33 0.62 -11.31 -10.95
C ALA A 33 2.03 -10.76 -10.73
N ILE A 34 2.76 -11.31 -9.77
CA ILE A 34 4.15 -10.93 -9.48
C ILE A 34 5.08 -11.27 -10.65
N GLN A 35 4.88 -12.41 -11.31
CA GLN A 35 5.65 -12.75 -12.52
C GLN A 35 5.42 -11.69 -13.60
N ASN A 36 4.16 -11.34 -13.89
CA ASN A 36 3.81 -10.29 -14.86
C ASN A 36 4.40 -8.93 -14.45
N ALA A 37 4.40 -8.60 -13.17
CA ALA A 37 4.98 -7.35 -12.67
C ALA A 37 6.48 -7.26 -12.94
N LYS A 38 7.23 -8.35 -12.70
CA LYS A 38 8.67 -8.42 -12.97
C LYS A 38 8.98 -8.29 -14.46
N GLU A 39 8.27 -9.05 -15.31
CA GLU A 39 8.45 -8.99 -16.76
C GLU A 39 8.11 -7.60 -17.33
N SER A 40 7.05 -6.96 -16.81
CA SER A 40 6.67 -5.61 -17.20
C SER A 40 7.73 -4.59 -16.80
N ALA A 41 8.26 -4.67 -15.57
CA ALA A 41 9.30 -3.76 -15.11
C ALA A 41 10.58 -3.91 -15.93
N GLU A 42 10.97 -5.14 -16.30
CA GLU A 42 12.11 -5.42 -17.14
C GLU A 42 11.92 -4.84 -18.54
N LYS A 43 10.79 -5.13 -19.21
CA LYS A 43 10.46 -4.58 -20.55
C LYS A 43 10.48 -3.06 -20.59
N ASN A 44 10.07 -2.40 -19.50
CA ASN A 44 10.04 -0.95 -19.40
C ASN A 44 11.32 -0.34 -18.81
N ASN A 45 12.38 -1.15 -18.58
CA ASN A 45 13.65 -0.73 -17.98
C ASN A 45 13.51 0.02 -16.65
N ILE A 46 12.56 -0.39 -15.81
CA ILE A 46 12.34 0.18 -14.48
C ILE A 46 13.22 -0.57 -13.48
N LYS A 47 14.32 0.05 -13.04
CA LYS A 47 15.35 -0.61 -12.22
C LYS A 47 15.21 -0.40 -10.71
N ASN A 48 14.41 0.57 -10.30
CA ASN A 48 14.23 0.97 -8.91
C ASN A 48 12.96 0.40 -8.28
N VAL A 49 12.47 -0.74 -8.81
CA VAL A 49 11.35 -1.50 -8.25
C VAL A 49 11.73 -2.97 -8.06
N GLN A 50 11.27 -3.56 -6.97
CA GLN A 50 11.40 -4.99 -6.67
C GLN A 50 10.05 -5.58 -6.34
N PHE A 51 9.81 -6.85 -6.73
CA PHE A 51 8.55 -7.53 -6.48
C PHE A 51 8.76 -8.84 -5.73
N HIS A 52 7.97 -9.03 -4.65
CA HIS A 52 8.02 -10.20 -3.78
C HIS A 52 6.70 -10.96 -3.81
N ASN A 53 6.77 -12.26 -4.06
CA ASN A 53 5.61 -13.16 -4.03
C ASN A 53 5.49 -13.77 -2.64
N LEU A 54 4.81 -13.08 -1.74
CA LEU A 54 4.61 -13.49 -0.34
C LEU A 54 3.26 -12.96 0.17
N ASP A 55 2.73 -13.62 1.20
CA ASP A 55 1.70 -13.01 2.04
C ASP A 55 2.28 -11.76 2.71
N ILE A 56 1.45 -10.73 2.85
CA ILE A 56 1.88 -9.43 3.41
C ILE A 56 2.42 -9.59 4.85
N GLY A 57 1.73 -10.38 5.68
CA GLY A 57 2.15 -10.61 7.06
C GLY A 57 3.50 -11.34 7.13
N ASP A 58 3.69 -12.34 6.27
CA ASP A 58 4.95 -13.10 6.20
C ASP A 58 6.08 -12.23 5.66
N PHE A 59 5.82 -11.42 4.63
CA PHE A 59 6.81 -10.47 4.11
C PHE A 59 7.31 -9.51 5.21
N LEU A 60 6.39 -8.92 5.97
CA LEU A 60 6.74 -7.97 7.03
C LEU A 60 7.50 -8.64 8.19
N ILE A 61 7.15 -9.89 8.53
CA ILE A 61 7.89 -10.67 9.54
C ILE A 61 9.32 -10.98 9.09
N GLN A 62 9.50 -11.32 7.80
CA GLN A 62 10.82 -11.66 7.25
C GLN A 62 11.72 -10.45 7.01
N ASN A 63 11.17 -9.25 6.99
CA ASN A 63 11.88 -8.01 6.68
C ASN A 63 11.79 -6.95 7.80
N PRO A 64 12.17 -7.28 9.06
CA PRO A 64 12.07 -6.33 10.18
C PRO A 64 12.99 -5.11 10.02
N HIS A 65 13.98 -5.20 9.15
CA HIS A 65 14.89 -4.09 8.83
C HIS A 65 14.21 -2.95 8.05
N LEU A 66 12.99 -3.15 7.56
CA LEU A 66 12.19 -2.11 6.90
C LEU A 66 11.55 -1.15 7.90
N ASN A 67 11.47 -1.51 9.18
CA ASN A 67 10.91 -0.63 10.20
C ASN A 67 11.68 0.70 10.21
N GLN A 68 10.92 1.81 10.25
CA GLN A 68 11.44 3.19 10.21
C GLN A 68 12.24 3.57 8.94
N LYS A 69 12.19 2.75 7.88
CA LYS A 69 12.84 3.04 6.60
C LYS A 69 11.84 3.29 5.46
N ILE A 70 10.57 3.02 5.71
CA ILE A 70 9.51 3.18 4.73
C ILE A 70 8.83 4.53 4.94
N ASN A 71 9.01 5.46 4.02
CA ASN A 71 8.34 6.75 4.08
C ASN A 71 6.85 6.65 3.72
N SER A 72 6.53 5.92 2.67
CA SER A 72 5.16 5.82 2.15
C SER A 72 4.75 4.37 1.96
N ILE A 73 3.54 4.03 2.39
CA ILE A 73 2.90 2.72 2.15
C ILE A 73 1.65 2.94 1.31
N ILE A 74 1.50 2.14 0.25
CA ILE A 74 0.27 2.04 -0.53
C ILE A 74 -0.40 0.72 -0.16
N ILE A 75 -1.70 0.75 0.05
CA ILE A 75 -2.52 -0.41 0.38
C ILE A 75 -3.71 -0.42 -0.58
N ASP A 76 -3.80 -1.44 -1.43
CA ASP A 76 -4.94 -1.68 -2.33
C ASP A 76 -5.45 -3.12 -2.15
N PRO A 77 -6.09 -3.44 -1.01
CA PRO A 77 -6.45 -4.79 -0.65
C PRO A 77 -7.71 -5.25 -1.38
N PRO A 78 -7.95 -6.58 -1.43
CA PRO A 78 -9.22 -7.13 -1.90
C PRO A 78 -10.40 -6.71 -1.01
N ARG A 79 -11.63 -6.93 -1.48
CA ARG A 79 -12.88 -6.51 -0.80
C ARG A 79 -12.99 -6.77 0.71
N PRO A 80 -12.43 -7.85 1.30
CA PRO A 80 -12.44 -8.04 2.75
C PRO A 80 -11.61 -7.03 3.55
N GLY A 81 -10.79 -6.21 2.87
CA GLY A 81 -9.84 -5.30 3.51
C GLY A 81 -8.59 -6.02 4.02
N VAL A 82 -7.85 -5.36 4.89
CA VAL A 82 -6.62 -5.89 5.49
C VAL A 82 -6.94 -6.67 6.77
N SER A 83 -6.27 -7.81 6.99
CA SER A 83 -6.43 -8.54 8.24
C SER A 83 -5.93 -7.72 9.44
N LYS A 84 -6.55 -7.93 10.61
CA LYS A 84 -6.11 -7.24 11.85
C LYS A 84 -4.63 -7.53 12.17
N LYS A 85 -4.14 -8.71 11.84
CA LYS A 85 -2.73 -9.10 12.04
C LYS A 85 -1.82 -8.29 11.11
N SER A 86 -2.18 -8.20 9.82
CA SER A 86 -1.40 -7.46 8.83
C SER A 86 -1.45 -5.94 9.10
N ILE A 87 -2.61 -5.39 9.50
CA ILE A 87 -2.70 -3.95 9.81
C ILE A 87 -1.77 -3.56 10.98
N LYS A 88 -1.66 -4.41 12.02
CA LYS A 88 -0.72 -4.17 13.11
C LYS A 88 0.73 -4.16 12.64
N LYS A 89 1.10 -5.07 11.75
CA LYS A 89 2.44 -5.10 11.16
C LYS A 89 2.74 -3.89 10.27
N ILE A 90 1.74 -3.42 9.53
CA ILE A 90 1.85 -2.18 8.75
C ILE A 90 2.10 -0.98 9.68
N ILE A 91 1.38 -0.90 10.80
CA ILE A 91 1.57 0.14 11.82
C ILE A 91 3.00 0.10 12.41
N GLU A 92 3.54 -1.10 12.66
CA GLU A 92 4.90 -1.29 13.19
C GLU A 92 6.00 -0.76 12.24
N LEU A 93 5.72 -0.59 10.94
CA LEU A 93 6.65 0.04 9.98
C LEU A 93 6.87 1.53 10.25
N ASP A 94 5.97 2.15 10.98
CA ASP A 94 6.07 3.56 11.41
C ASP A 94 6.29 4.54 10.27
N SER A 95 5.60 4.35 9.15
CA SER A 95 5.73 5.18 7.95
C SER A 95 5.15 6.58 8.13
N ASP A 96 5.70 7.56 7.41
CA ASP A 96 5.22 8.95 7.44
C ASP A 96 3.80 9.08 6.89
N GLU A 97 3.48 8.28 5.86
CA GLU A 97 2.18 8.32 5.19
C GLU A 97 1.69 6.95 4.71
N ILE A 98 0.37 6.79 4.68
CA ILE A 98 -0.31 5.62 4.11
C ILE A 98 -1.35 6.11 3.10
N ILE A 99 -1.27 5.58 1.87
CA ILE A 99 -2.28 5.76 0.84
C ILE A 99 -3.12 4.49 0.79
N TYR A 100 -4.39 4.58 1.19
CA TYR A 100 -5.30 3.45 1.21
C TYR A 100 -6.33 3.57 0.09
N VAL A 101 -6.22 2.72 -0.92
CA VAL A 101 -7.19 2.58 -2.02
C VAL A 101 -8.14 1.42 -1.69
N SER A 102 -9.42 1.53 -2.00
CA SER A 102 -10.36 0.42 -1.80
C SER A 102 -11.64 0.57 -2.64
N CYS A 103 -12.09 -0.55 -3.18
CA CYS A 103 -13.42 -0.70 -3.77
C CYS A 103 -14.52 -1.03 -2.74
N ASN A 104 -14.18 -1.13 -1.44
CA ASN A 104 -15.15 -1.39 -0.36
C ASN A 104 -14.96 -0.39 0.79
N PRO A 105 -15.72 0.72 0.79
CA PRO A 105 -15.62 1.76 1.83
C PRO A 105 -15.87 1.25 3.26
N SER A 106 -16.71 0.22 3.43
CA SER A 106 -17.04 -0.30 4.77
C SER A 106 -15.85 -0.99 5.44
N THR A 107 -15.12 -1.85 4.70
CA THR A 107 -13.92 -2.50 5.23
C THR A 107 -12.77 -1.53 5.36
N GLN A 108 -12.65 -0.57 4.44
CA GLN A 108 -11.68 0.51 4.51
C GLN A 108 -11.87 1.38 5.76
N ALA A 109 -13.11 1.77 6.08
CA ALA A 109 -13.41 2.56 7.28
C ALA A 109 -13.04 1.81 8.58
N ARG A 110 -13.28 0.49 8.64
CA ARG A 110 -12.86 -0.37 9.74
C ARG A 110 -11.34 -0.35 9.92
N ASP A 111 -10.59 -0.48 8.82
CA ASP A 111 -9.13 -0.55 8.84
C ASP A 111 -8.51 0.83 9.15
N ILE A 112 -9.08 1.89 8.58
CA ILE A 112 -8.65 3.29 8.85
C ILE A 112 -8.86 3.64 10.33
N LYS A 113 -9.95 3.17 10.95
CA LYS A 113 -10.18 3.37 12.38
C LYS A 113 -8.99 2.86 13.20
N LEU A 114 -8.48 1.67 12.90
CA LEU A 114 -7.29 1.13 13.57
C LEU A 114 -6.05 2.00 13.33
N LEU A 115 -5.83 2.47 12.08
CA LEU A 115 -4.70 3.35 11.77
C LEU A 115 -4.78 4.65 12.59
N ILE A 116 -5.98 5.23 12.74
CA ILE A 116 -6.20 6.45 13.55
C ILE A 116 -5.90 6.19 15.03
N GLU A 117 -6.32 5.04 15.59
CA GLU A 117 -6.02 4.65 16.97
C GLU A 117 -4.50 4.56 17.25
N TYR A 118 -3.69 4.38 16.20
CA TYR A 118 -2.23 4.31 16.29
C TYR A 118 -1.50 5.56 15.74
N GLY A 119 -2.19 6.71 15.74
CA GLY A 119 -1.56 8.01 15.50
C GLY A 119 -1.53 8.48 14.05
N TYR A 120 -2.29 7.87 13.14
CA TYR A 120 -2.49 8.41 11.81
C TYR A 120 -3.70 9.35 11.77
N THR A 121 -3.64 10.39 10.92
CA THR A 121 -4.76 11.30 10.67
C THR A 121 -5.08 11.34 9.18
N ILE A 122 -6.36 11.50 8.84
CA ILE A 122 -6.80 11.63 7.44
C ILE A 122 -6.40 13.03 6.94
N LYS A 123 -5.54 13.10 5.94
CA LYS A 123 -5.08 14.33 5.29
C LYS A 123 -5.91 14.69 4.07
N LYS A 124 -6.24 13.68 3.26
CA LYS A 124 -7.02 13.84 2.02
C LYS A 124 -7.93 12.64 1.80
N PHE A 125 -8.98 12.89 1.06
CA PHE A 125 -9.95 11.90 0.61
C PHE A 125 -10.33 12.18 -0.84
N SER A 126 -10.47 11.13 -1.65
CA SER A 126 -10.93 11.19 -3.02
C SER A 126 -11.82 10.00 -3.34
N ILE A 127 -12.75 10.22 -4.27
CA ILE A 127 -13.59 9.16 -4.85
C ILE A 127 -13.32 9.11 -6.34
N ALA A 128 -13.15 7.90 -6.88
CA ALA A 128 -13.04 7.66 -8.31
C ALA A 128 -14.17 6.72 -8.75
N ASP A 129 -15.00 7.17 -9.67
CA ASP A 129 -16.00 6.33 -10.35
C ASP A 129 -15.39 5.74 -11.62
N GLN A 130 -14.84 4.53 -11.48
CA GLN A 130 -14.21 3.80 -12.60
C GLN A 130 -15.22 2.98 -13.39
N PHE A 131 -16.40 2.75 -12.85
CA PHE A 131 -17.45 1.90 -13.44
C PHE A 131 -18.79 2.64 -13.45
N PRO A 132 -18.95 3.69 -14.30
CA PRO A 132 -20.21 4.43 -14.41
C PRO A 132 -21.39 3.48 -14.62
N HIS A 133 -22.54 3.79 -14.02
CA HIS A 133 -23.75 2.97 -14.01
C HIS A 133 -23.69 1.68 -13.16
N THR A 134 -22.67 1.53 -12.32
CA THR A 134 -22.61 0.49 -11.29
C THR A 134 -22.57 1.13 -9.89
N HIS A 135 -22.73 0.31 -8.83
CA HIS A 135 -22.56 0.76 -7.45
C HIS A 135 -21.09 0.67 -6.97
N HIS A 136 -20.16 0.38 -7.90
CA HIS A 136 -18.74 0.25 -7.57
C HIS A 136 -18.04 1.60 -7.67
N ILE A 137 -17.51 2.05 -6.55
CA ILE A 137 -16.67 3.25 -6.45
C ILE A 137 -15.33 2.88 -5.82
N GLU A 138 -14.27 3.53 -6.26
CA GLU A 138 -12.98 3.48 -5.59
C GLU A 138 -12.85 4.67 -4.65
N THR A 139 -12.46 4.41 -3.44
CA THR A 139 -12.18 5.43 -2.44
C THR A 139 -10.70 5.44 -2.07
N ILE A 140 -10.12 6.63 -2.00
CA ILE A 140 -8.69 6.82 -1.75
C ILE A 140 -8.53 7.74 -0.56
N PHE A 141 -7.83 7.28 0.47
CA PHE A 141 -7.45 8.06 1.63
C PHE A 141 -5.94 8.25 1.68
N LEU A 142 -5.51 9.47 1.91
CA LEU A 142 -4.16 9.77 2.36
C LEU A 142 -4.20 9.98 3.87
N LEU A 143 -3.53 9.10 4.59
CA LEU A 143 -3.30 9.23 6.03
C LEU A 143 -1.84 9.64 6.25
N VAL A 144 -1.62 10.51 7.22
CA VAL A 144 -0.28 10.92 7.64
C VAL A 144 -0.10 10.66 9.12
N LYS A 145 1.12 10.30 9.50
CA LYS A 145 1.45 10.12 10.91
C LYS A 145 1.34 11.48 11.61
N SER A 146 0.63 11.50 12.74
CA SER A 146 0.60 12.70 13.59
C SER A 146 2.00 12.89 14.15
N ILE A 147 2.57 14.05 13.93
CA ILE A 147 3.77 14.47 14.66
C ILE A 147 3.25 14.82 16.05
N ASP A 148 3.40 13.91 17.01
CA ASP A 148 3.17 14.27 18.40
C ASP A 148 4.14 15.41 18.73
N ASN A 149 3.59 16.62 18.89
CA ASN A 149 4.29 17.66 19.60
C ASN A 149 4.43 17.15 21.03
N VAL A 150 5.55 16.49 21.31
CA VAL A 150 5.95 16.18 22.68
C VAL A 150 6.15 17.53 23.35
N SER A 151 5.14 17.94 24.09
CA SER A 151 5.16 19.10 24.97
C SER A 151 5.84 18.70 26.27
#